data_1d3664e6a2db744123d0b07584e1fdb6
#
_entry.id   1d3664e6a2db744123d0b07584e1fdb6
#
_cell.length_a   1.000
_cell.length_b   1.000
_cell.length_c   1.000
_cell.angle_alpha   90.00
_cell.angle_beta   90.00
_cell.angle_gamma   90.00
#
_symmetry.space_group_name_H-M   'P 1'
#
loop_
_entity.id
_entity.type
_entity.pdbx_description
1 polymer ?
#
loop_
_entity_poly.entity_id
_entity_poly.type
_entity_poly.pdbx_seq_one_letter_code
_entity_poly.pdbx_strand_id
1 'polypeptide(L)'
;DAYMITQRVFRGGMVGGGACFTKDLSYVRGYVETVNFIRSAVLEGVPEILPMLFVGKVTLDDIPVLYQHYLEGLIDAPRYLPPMFRDLTGLYVWFGFASGMSLVDIGRVQQHFRQLFHRLPVADPIIAPVDIEID
;
A
#
# COMPACT_ATOMS: atom_id res chain seq x y z
N ASP A 1 1.31 30.88 8.03
CA ASP A 1 1.35 29.53 7.43
C ASP A 1 2.28 29.46 6.22
N ALA A 2 2.26 30.45 5.26
CA ALA A 2 3.14 30.45 4.09
C ALA A 2 4.63 30.37 4.45
N TYR A 3 5.07 31.09 5.48
CA TYR A 3 6.45 31.05 5.95
C TYR A 3 6.89 29.65 6.40
N MET A 4 6.04 28.95 7.15
CA MET A 4 6.34 27.59 7.63
C MET A 4 6.44 26.59 6.45
N ILE A 5 5.59 26.75 5.46
CA ILE A 5 5.62 25.93 4.23
C ILE A 5 6.93 26.19 3.47
N THR A 6 7.28 27.46 3.27
CA THR A 6 8.50 27.85 2.56
C THR A 6 9.74 27.33 3.31
N GLN A 7 9.80 27.50 4.64
CA GLN A 7 10.88 26.97 5.46
C GLN A 7 11.01 25.44 5.33
N ARG A 8 9.89 24.73 5.22
CA ARG A 8 9.89 23.29 5.04
C ARG A 8 10.46 22.87 3.68
N VAL A 9 10.14 23.60 2.60
CA VAL A 9 10.68 23.35 1.26
C VAL A 9 12.20 23.51 1.22
N PHE A 10 12.77 24.47 1.96
CA PHE A 10 14.20 24.70 2.02
C PHE A 10 14.94 23.88 3.09
N ARG A 11 14.22 23.17 3.93
CA ARG A 11 14.78 22.37 5.02
C ARG A 11 15.70 21.27 4.48
N GLY A 12 16.99 21.36 4.81
CA GLY A 12 18.00 20.39 4.37
C GLY A 12 18.50 20.61 2.94
N GLY A 13 18.02 21.64 2.23
CA GLY A 13 18.57 22.09 0.96
C GLY A 13 19.70 23.11 1.18
N MET A 14 20.48 23.35 0.11
CA MET A 14 21.47 24.44 0.07
C MET A 14 20.82 25.71 -0.44
N VAL A 15 20.80 26.78 0.36
CA VAL A 15 20.19 28.06 -0.02
C VAL A 15 20.89 28.69 -1.23
N GLY A 16 22.18 28.43 -1.45
CA GLY A 16 22.95 28.87 -2.60
C GLY A 16 22.74 28.05 -3.88
N GLY A 17 21.87 27.05 -3.87
CA GLY A 17 21.61 26.13 -4.99
C GLY A 17 22.50 24.88 -4.93
N GLY A 18 22.18 23.90 -5.79
CA GLY A 18 22.94 22.67 -5.97
C GLY A 18 22.34 21.40 -5.36
N ALA A 19 21.61 21.49 -4.24
CA ALA A 19 20.91 20.34 -3.65
C ALA A 19 19.50 20.73 -3.20
N CYS A 20 18.51 19.92 -3.64
CA CYS A 20 17.12 20.07 -3.23
C CYS A 20 16.83 19.17 -2.03
N PHE A 21 15.86 19.58 -1.20
CA PHE A 21 15.30 18.71 -0.19
C PHE A 21 14.28 17.75 -0.81
N THR A 22 14.65 16.49 -0.94
CA THR A 22 13.83 15.47 -1.64
C THR A 22 13.00 14.58 -0.70
N LYS A 23 13.08 14.78 0.61
CA LYS A 23 12.42 13.92 1.58
C LYS A 23 10.90 13.89 1.43
N ASP A 24 10.28 15.06 1.26
CA ASP A 24 8.83 15.14 1.10
C ASP A 24 8.38 14.50 -0.23
N LEU A 25 9.20 14.60 -1.27
CA LEU A 25 8.96 13.92 -2.54
C LEU A 25 8.98 12.40 -2.37
N SER A 26 9.91 11.87 -1.57
CA SER A 26 9.99 10.43 -1.27
C SER A 26 8.73 9.93 -0.54
N TYR A 27 8.17 10.74 0.38
CA TYR A 27 6.91 10.38 1.04
C TYR A 27 5.73 10.40 0.07
N VAL A 28 5.62 11.43 -0.79
CA VAL A 28 4.56 11.51 -1.80
C VAL A 28 4.65 10.33 -2.77
N ARG A 29 5.86 10.02 -3.24
CA ARG A 29 6.10 8.88 -4.11
C ARG A 29 5.67 7.57 -3.46
N GLY A 30 6.14 7.31 -2.23
CA GLY A 30 5.79 6.10 -1.49
C GLY A 30 4.28 5.98 -1.25
N TYR A 31 3.60 7.09 -0.97
CA TYR A 31 2.14 7.13 -0.83
C TYR A 31 1.45 6.71 -2.14
N VAL A 32 1.83 7.32 -3.27
CA VAL A 32 1.25 7.00 -4.59
C VAL A 32 1.50 5.54 -4.96
N GLU A 33 2.72 5.05 -4.77
CA GLU A 33 3.08 3.64 -5.05
C GLU A 33 2.25 2.68 -4.19
N THR A 34 2.12 2.95 -2.88
CA THR A 34 1.34 2.10 -1.96
C THR A 34 -0.14 2.10 -2.30
N VAL A 35 -0.74 3.27 -2.59
CA VAL A 35 -2.15 3.35 -3.00
C VAL A 35 -2.39 2.56 -4.28
N ASN A 36 -1.50 2.68 -5.27
CA ASN A 36 -1.62 1.95 -6.52
C ASN A 36 -1.43 0.44 -6.32
N PHE A 37 -0.53 0.01 -5.44
CA PHE A 37 -0.38 -1.40 -5.08
C PHE A 37 -1.68 -1.97 -4.49
N ILE A 38 -2.27 -1.28 -3.51
CA ILE A 38 -3.53 -1.71 -2.89
C ILE A 38 -4.65 -1.78 -3.93
N ARG A 39 -4.78 -0.76 -4.79
CA ARG A 39 -5.78 -0.76 -5.87
C ARG A 39 -5.57 -1.93 -6.83
N SER A 40 -4.33 -2.22 -7.21
CA SER A 40 -4.00 -3.33 -8.10
C SER A 40 -4.35 -4.67 -7.45
N ALA A 41 -4.01 -4.87 -6.16
CA ALA A 41 -4.36 -6.09 -5.44
C ALA A 41 -5.88 -6.32 -5.39
N VAL A 42 -6.65 -5.25 -5.14
CA VAL A 42 -8.11 -5.26 -5.15
C VAL A 42 -8.66 -5.61 -6.53
N LEU A 43 -8.17 -4.96 -7.59
CA LEU A 43 -8.66 -5.17 -8.96
C LEU A 43 -8.30 -6.56 -9.52
N GLU A 44 -7.16 -7.12 -9.12
CA GLU A 44 -6.74 -8.47 -9.51
C GLU A 44 -7.35 -9.57 -8.63
N GLY A 45 -8.15 -9.20 -7.63
CA GLY A 45 -8.86 -10.15 -6.76
C GLY A 45 -7.96 -10.88 -5.77
N VAL A 46 -6.87 -10.26 -5.33
CA VAL A 46 -5.90 -10.81 -4.36
C VAL A 46 -5.69 -9.89 -3.15
N PRO A 47 -6.77 -9.39 -2.52
CA PRO A 47 -6.66 -8.45 -1.40
C PRO A 47 -6.04 -9.07 -0.16
N GLU A 48 -5.98 -10.40 -0.07
CA GLU A 48 -5.43 -11.17 1.04
C GLU A 48 -3.92 -10.92 1.23
N ILE A 49 -3.25 -10.38 0.22
CA ILE A 49 -1.84 -10.00 0.28
C ILE A 49 -1.61 -8.71 1.09
N LEU A 50 -2.62 -7.86 1.22
CA LEU A 50 -2.49 -6.52 1.79
C LEU A 50 -1.99 -6.49 3.25
N PRO A 51 -2.35 -7.44 4.13
CA PRO A 51 -1.76 -7.53 5.46
C PRO A 51 -0.23 -7.60 5.46
N MET A 52 0.40 -8.14 4.42
CA MET A 52 1.86 -8.23 4.32
C MET A 52 2.56 -6.88 4.27
N LEU A 53 1.85 -5.79 3.96
CA LEU A 53 2.38 -4.41 4.08
C LEU A 53 2.79 -4.06 5.52
N PHE A 54 2.34 -4.81 6.52
CA PHE A 54 2.55 -4.52 7.95
C PHE A 54 3.52 -5.50 8.64
N VAL A 55 4.19 -6.37 7.89
CA VAL A 55 5.20 -7.30 8.48
C VAL A 55 6.47 -6.59 8.90
N GLY A 56 6.76 -5.40 8.36
CA GLY A 56 7.94 -4.63 8.71
C GLY A 56 8.31 -3.59 7.64
N LYS A 57 9.57 -3.18 7.62
CA LYS A 57 10.09 -2.27 6.60
C LYS A 57 10.50 -3.07 5.37
N VAL A 58 9.61 -3.17 4.42
CA VAL A 58 9.75 -3.93 3.17
C VAL A 58 9.48 -3.05 1.96
N THR A 59 9.89 -3.47 0.77
CA THR A 59 9.47 -2.86 -0.48
C THR A 59 8.18 -3.50 -0.97
N LEU A 60 7.46 -2.83 -1.87
CA LEU A 60 6.23 -3.41 -2.43
C LEU A 60 6.50 -4.66 -3.28
N ASP A 61 7.67 -4.73 -3.90
CA ASP A 61 8.07 -5.88 -4.71
C ASP A 61 8.38 -7.14 -3.85
N ASP A 62 8.70 -6.95 -2.56
CA ASP A 62 8.92 -8.05 -1.63
C ASP A 62 7.61 -8.69 -1.14
N ILE A 63 6.50 -7.95 -1.19
CA ILE A 63 5.22 -8.38 -0.62
C ILE A 63 4.73 -9.72 -1.19
N PRO A 64 4.76 -9.98 -2.51
CA PRO A 64 4.34 -11.27 -3.06
C PRO A 64 5.17 -12.45 -2.54
N VAL A 65 6.47 -12.26 -2.37
CA VAL A 65 7.38 -13.30 -1.84
C VAL A 65 7.07 -13.57 -0.36
N LEU A 66 6.87 -12.51 0.43
CA LEU A 66 6.50 -12.64 1.83
C LEU A 66 5.14 -13.34 1.98
N TYR A 67 4.17 -13.02 1.11
CA TYR A 67 2.88 -13.69 1.11
C TYR A 67 3.02 -15.18 0.79
N GLN A 68 3.86 -15.54 -0.18
CA GLN A 68 4.16 -16.94 -0.46
C GLN A 68 4.76 -17.65 0.76
N HIS A 69 5.74 -17.05 1.42
CA HIS A 69 6.32 -17.61 2.65
C HIS A 69 5.31 -17.75 3.80
N TYR A 70 4.37 -16.83 3.89
CA TYR A 70 3.25 -16.95 4.82
C TYR A 70 2.39 -18.18 4.50
N LEU A 71 2.03 -18.41 3.23
CA LEU A 71 1.25 -19.57 2.81
C LEU A 71 1.99 -20.89 3.02
N GLU A 72 3.32 -20.88 2.93
CA GLU A 72 4.18 -22.03 3.22
C GLU A 72 4.38 -22.27 4.73
N GLY A 73 3.86 -21.37 5.58
CA GLY A 73 4.01 -21.45 7.04
C GLY A 73 5.41 -21.10 7.55
N LEU A 74 6.23 -20.42 6.72
CA LEU A 74 7.59 -20.01 7.09
C LEU A 74 7.60 -18.71 7.90
N ILE A 75 6.58 -17.88 7.75
CA ILE A 75 6.39 -16.63 8.51
C ILE A 75 4.95 -16.55 9.01
N ASP A 76 4.76 -15.84 10.12
CA ASP A 76 3.45 -15.57 10.68
C ASP A 76 2.77 -14.36 10.04
N ALA A 77 1.45 -14.30 10.11
CA ALA A 77 0.70 -13.10 9.76
C ALA A 77 1.07 -11.92 10.69
N PRO A 78 1.02 -10.68 10.18
CA PRO A 78 1.31 -9.51 11.00
C PRO A 78 0.33 -9.42 12.17
N ARG A 79 0.88 -9.31 13.39
CA ARG A 79 0.10 -9.28 14.64
C ARG A 79 -0.75 -8.02 14.78
N TYR A 80 -0.26 -6.90 14.24
CA TYR A 80 -0.89 -5.59 14.38
C TYR A 80 -1.27 -5.06 13.02
N LEU A 81 -2.58 -4.93 12.78
CA LEU A 81 -3.15 -4.34 11.58
C LEU A 81 -3.98 -3.12 11.95
N PRO A 82 -3.87 -2.01 11.19
CA PRO A 82 -4.81 -0.91 11.31
C PRO A 82 -6.26 -1.42 11.09
N PRO A 83 -7.26 -0.84 11.79
CA PRO A 83 -8.65 -1.31 11.70
C PRO A 83 -9.17 -1.41 10.27
N MET A 84 -8.86 -0.44 9.41
CA MET A 84 -9.27 -0.42 8.01
C MET A 84 -8.74 -1.60 7.18
N PHE A 85 -7.63 -2.22 7.58
CA PHE A 85 -7.06 -3.39 6.91
C PHE A 85 -7.56 -4.72 7.50
N ARG A 86 -8.36 -4.67 8.56
CA ARG A 86 -9.08 -5.82 9.11
C ARG A 86 -10.44 -6.00 8.43
N ASP A 87 -11.03 -4.91 7.94
CA ASP A 87 -12.27 -4.90 7.19
C ASP A 87 -11.98 -4.68 5.70
N LEU A 88 -11.81 -5.75 4.96
CA LEU A 88 -11.56 -5.69 3.52
C LEU A 88 -12.74 -5.06 2.76
N THR A 89 -13.98 -5.28 3.21
CA THR A 89 -15.16 -4.68 2.58
C THR A 89 -15.16 -3.17 2.74
N GLY A 90 -14.90 -2.67 3.95
CA GLY A 90 -14.74 -1.24 4.21
C GLY A 90 -13.57 -0.64 3.44
N LEU A 91 -12.47 -1.38 3.29
CA LEU A 91 -11.33 -0.98 2.48
C LEU A 91 -11.70 -0.81 1.00
N TYR A 92 -12.47 -1.74 0.41
CA TYR A 92 -12.99 -1.63 -0.95
C TYR A 92 -13.85 -0.37 -1.14
N VAL A 93 -14.77 -0.14 -0.22
CA VAL A 93 -15.65 1.05 -0.25
C VAL A 93 -14.81 2.32 -0.17
N TRP A 94 -13.85 2.38 0.77
CA TRP A 94 -12.99 3.54 0.94
C TRP A 94 -12.16 3.83 -0.32
N PHE A 95 -11.55 2.80 -0.93
CA PHE A 95 -10.80 2.96 -2.18
C PHE A 95 -11.69 3.33 -3.36
N GLY A 96 -12.93 2.87 -3.41
CA GLY A 96 -13.93 3.28 -4.40
C GLY A 96 -14.22 4.80 -4.32
N PHE A 97 -14.35 5.34 -3.12
CA PHE A 97 -14.60 6.77 -2.90
C PHE A 97 -13.34 7.63 -2.99
N ALA A 98 -12.19 7.12 -2.55
CA ALA A 98 -10.91 7.82 -2.61
C ALA A 98 -10.32 7.93 -4.03
N SER A 99 -11.10 7.60 -5.06
CA SER A 99 -10.68 7.56 -6.47
C SER A 99 -10.33 8.92 -7.10
N GLY A 100 -10.34 10.03 -6.34
CA GLY A 100 -9.75 11.30 -6.76
C GLY A 100 -8.27 11.20 -7.17
N MET A 101 -7.61 10.10 -6.83
CA MET A 101 -6.29 9.71 -7.33
C MET A 101 -6.34 9.02 -8.71
N SER A 102 -7.48 8.97 -9.36
CA SER A 102 -7.68 8.39 -10.72
C SER A 102 -6.92 9.11 -11.83
N LEU A 103 -6.27 10.23 -11.53
CA LEU A 103 -5.43 10.99 -12.46
C LEU A 103 -4.01 10.42 -12.63
N VAL A 104 -3.61 9.46 -11.77
CA VAL A 104 -2.32 8.77 -11.92
C VAL A 104 -2.52 7.60 -12.88
N ASP A 105 -1.65 7.49 -13.89
CA ASP A 105 -1.68 6.37 -14.85
C ASP A 105 -1.47 5.03 -14.11
N ILE A 106 -2.60 4.43 -13.75
CA ILE A 106 -2.63 3.15 -13.04
C ILE A 106 -2.22 2.01 -13.97
N GLY A 107 -2.36 2.16 -15.28
CA GLY A 107 -2.14 1.09 -16.25
C GLY A 107 -0.75 0.46 -16.14
N ARG A 108 0.31 1.27 -16.02
CA ARG A 108 1.67 0.77 -15.85
C ARG A 108 1.88 0.06 -14.52
N VAL A 109 1.38 0.66 -13.44
CA VAL A 109 1.50 0.10 -12.09
C VAL A 109 0.71 -1.19 -11.98
N GLN A 110 -0.52 -1.20 -12.50
CA GLN A 110 -1.37 -2.37 -12.54
C GLN A 110 -0.74 -3.50 -13.35
N GLN A 111 -0.15 -3.20 -14.50
CA GLN A 111 0.53 -4.22 -15.32
C GLN A 111 1.72 -4.83 -14.59
N HIS A 112 2.51 -4.02 -13.87
CA HIS A 112 3.64 -4.49 -13.07
C HIS A 112 3.16 -5.46 -11.98
N PHE A 113 2.20 -5.05 -11.14
CA PHE A 113 1.71 -5.88 -10.04
C PHE A 113 0.85 -7.06 -10.52
N ARG A 114 0.12 -6.94 -11.62
CA ARG A 114 -0.62 -8.07 -12.21
C ARG A 114 0.29 -9.26 -12.47
N GLN A 115 1.48 -9.05 -13.03
CA GLN A 115 2.43 -10.12 -13.30
C GLN A 115 2.92 -10.82 -12.03
N LEU A 116 3.04 -10.08 -10.92
CA LEU A 116 3.40 -10.62 -9.62
C LEU A 116 2.25 -11.42 -9.01
N PHE A 117 1.04 -10.87 -9.02
CA PHE A 117 -0.13 -11.49 -8.40
C PHE A 117 -0.60 -12.77 -9.12
N HIS A 118 -0.47 -12.85 -10.44
CA HIS A 118 -0.82 -14.07 -11.19
C HIS A 118 0.01 -15.30 -10.82
N ARG A 119 1.12 -15.13 -10.12
CA ARG A 119 1.95 -16.24 -9.63
C ARG A 119 1.56 -16.71 -8.24
N LEU A 120 0.65 -16.01 -7.59
CA LEU A 120 0.23 -16.35 -6.23
C LEU A 120 -0.86 -17.43 -6.27
N PRO A 121 -0.78 -18.44 -5.41
CA PRO A 121 -1.87 -19.39 -5.22
C PRO A 121 -3.10 -18.68 -4.65
N VAL A 122 -4.27 -19.13 -5.02
CA VAL A 122 -5.52 -18.70 -4.37
C VAL A 122 -5.52 -19.31 -2.98
N ALA A 123 -5.61 -18.49 -1.95
CA ALA A 123 -5.62 -18.89 -0.56
C ALA A 123 -6.80 -18.29 0.19
N ASP A 124 -7.13 -18.89 1.32
CA ASP A 124 -8.11 -18.32 2.23
C ASP A 124 -7.63 -16.97 2.78
N PRO A 125 -8.55 -16.03 3.06
CA PRO A 125 -8.19 -14.72 3.60
C PRO A 125 -7.44 -14.88 4.93
N ILE A 126 -6.36 -14.13 5.11
CA ILE A 126 -5.57 -14.07 6.35
C ILE A 126 -6.43 -13.61 7.53
N ILE A 127 -7.50 -12.88 7.24
CA ILE A 127 -8.43 -12.33 8.21
C ILE A 127 -9.76 -13.07 8.04
N ALA A 128 -10.21 -13.75 9.07
CA ALA A 128 -11.55 -14.31 9.09
C ALA A 128 -12.58 -13.18 8.89
N PRO A 129 -13.66 -13.42 8.13
CA PRO A 129 -14.74 -12.47 8.00
C PRO A 129 -15.22 -12.07 9.41
N VAL A 130 -15.36 -10.77 9.64
CA VAL A 130 -15.94 -10.26 10.87
C VAL A 130 -17.43 -10.55 10.79
N ASP A 131 -17.94 -11.43 11.64
CA ASP A 131 -19.37 -11.60 11.82
C ASP A 131 -19.93 -10.29 12.39
N ILE A 132 -20.54 -9.50 11.52
CA ILE A 132 -21.26 -8.30 11.92
C ILE A 132 -22.60 -8.78 12.46
N GLU A 133 -22.69 -8.98 13.75
CA GLU A 133 -23.98 -9.05 14.41
C GLU A 133 -24.63 -7.66 14.24
N ILE A 134 -25.63 -7.59 13.37
CA ILE A 134 -26.49 -6.41 13.21
C ILE A 134 -27.57 -6.51 14.29
N ASP A 135 -27.37 -5.80 15.40
CA ASP A 135 -28.40 -5.54 16.41
C ASP A 135 -29.46 -4.56 15.86
#